data_5dba44c10922181c4a3314ff6f6e39c4
#
_entry.id   5dba44c10922181c4a3314ff6f6e39c4
#
_cell.length_a   1.000
_cell.length_b   1.000
_cell.length_c   1.000
_cell.angle_alpha   90.00
_cell.angle_beta   90.00
_cell.angle_gamma   90.00
#
_symmetry.space_group_name_H-M   'P 1'
#
loop_
_entity.id
_entity.type
_entity.pdbx_description
1 polymer ?
#
loop_
_entity_poly.entity_id
_entity_poly.type
_entity_poly.pdbx_seq_one_letter_code
_entity_poly.pdbx_strand_id
1 'polypeptide(L)'
;MKKYILPALAIAAMMVSCNNAAPKMDEQPAAGDAQTTGMKIAYVEVDSLMTQYTFAKDYSVTLEKKSNNARNTLTQKGNALQAAVNNFQQKLNNNGFQSREQAASVQNAIQRQQNDLQTLQARLESELANETAKFNEALRDSLNNFLKAYNKDKKYDIILSKAGDNILFADKKYDITQDVINGLNKRYKPGQKADDKKAEDKDKKEEKK
;
A
#
# COMPACT_ATOMS: atom_id res chain seq x y z
N MET A 1 -41.57 -14.48 -66.25
CA MET A 1 -42.90 -14.98 -66.50
C MET A 1 -43.67 -15.11 -65.20
N LYS A 2 -44.85 -14.54 -65.18
CA LYS A 2 -45.94 -14.69 -64.20
C LYS A 2 -45.74 -14.05 -62.86
N LYS A 3 -46.25 -12.89 -62.55
CA LYS A 3 -47.61 -12.34 -62.49
C LYS A 3 -48.39 -12.74 -61.23
N TYR A 4 -48.88 -11.65 -60.55
CA TYR A 4 -50.12 -11.49 -59.77
C TYR A 4 -50.00 -11.76 -58.25
N ILE A 5 -50.65 -11.08 -57.33
CA ILE A 5 -51.72 -10.08 -57.27
C ILE A 5 -51.72 -9.45 -55.89
N LEU A 6 -51.96 -8.13 -55.79
CA LEU A 6 -52.43 -7.44 -54.59
C LEU A 6 -53.87 -7.90 -54.18
N PRO A 7 -54.22 -7.79 -52.91
CA PRO A 7 -55.21 -6.77 -52.63
C PRO A 7 -54.91 -5.85 -51.47
N ALA A 8 -55.36 -4.65 -51.68
CA ALA A 8 -55.43 -3.57 -50.69
C ALA A 8 -56.48 -3.92 -49.64
N LEU A 9 -56.11 -3.60 -48.34
CA LEU A 9 -57.14 -3.39 -47.33
C LEU A 9 -56.73 -2.19 -46.48
N ALA A 10 -57.55 -1.17 -46.55
CA ALA A 10 -57.51 0.02 -45.76
C ALA A 10 -57.84 -0.27 -44.27
N ILE A 11 -57.07 0.13 -43.34
CA ILE A 11 -57.45 0.25 -41.91
C ILE A 11 -56.88 1.51 -41.31
N ALA A 12 -57.82 2.35 -41.00
CA ALA A 12 -57.95 3.44 -40.04
C ALA A 12 -56.67 3.94 -39.28
N ALA A 13 -56.46 5.23 -39.42
CA ALA A 13 -55.64 6.05 -38.56
C ALA A 13 -56.06 5.98 -37.09
N MET A 14 -55.18 5.48 -36.22
CA MET A 14 -55.16 5.88 -34.82
C MET A 14 -53.90 6.66 -34.59
N MET A 15 -54.04 7.97 -34.56
CA MET A 15 -53.04 8.86 -34.04
C MET A 15 -52.94 8.66 -32.53
N VAL A 16 -51.99 7.85 -32.10
CA VAL A 16 -51.48 7.91 -30.71
C VAL A 16 -50.38 8.95 -30.68
N SER A 17 -50.73 10.10 -30.14
CA SER A 17 -49.81 11.15 -29.77
C SER A 17 -48.80 10.58 -28.78
N CYS A 18 -47.62 10.16 -29.27
CA CYS A 18 -46.46 9.95 -28.38
C CYS A 18 -45.92 11.30 -27.96
N ASN A 19 -46.39 11.73 -26.83
CA ASN A 19 -45.76 12.80 -26.09
C ASN A 19 -44.33 12.36 -25.74
N ASN A 20 -43.33 12.90 -26.44
CA ASN A 20 -41.92 12.73 -26.12
C ASN A 20 -41.63 13.44 -24.78
N ALA A 21 -42.06 12.83 -23.69
CA ALA A 21 -41.50 13.11 -22.39
C ALA A 21 -40.21 12.28 -22.29
N ALA A 22 -39.07 12.95 -22.48
CA ALA A 22 -37.81 12.40 -22.03
C ALA A 22 -37.96 11.97 -20.55
N PRO A 23 -37.43 10.81 -20.13
CA PRO A 23 -37.47 10.47 -18.73
C PRO A 23 -36.76 11.57 -17.94
N LYS A 24 -37.53 12.38 -17.22
CA LYS A 24 -37.00 13.24 -16.19
C LYS A 24 -36.48 12.28 -15.12
N MET A 25 -35.13 12.14 -15.08
CA MET A 25 -34.47 11.57 -13.92
C MET A 25 -34.76 12.50 -12.75
N ASP A 26 -35.48 11.94 -11.77
CA ASP A 26 -35.63 12.44 -10.41
C ASP A 26 -36.25 13.85 -10.22
N GLU A 27 -37.57 13.92 -10.30
CA GLU A 27 -38.30 14.70 -9.31
C GLU A 27 -38.35 13.89 -8.01
N GLN A 28 -37.39 14.11 -7.15
CA GLN A 28 -37.40 13.63 -5.78
C GLN A 28 -38.66 14.19 -5.09
N PRO A 29 -39.53 13.36 -4.48
CA PRO A 29 -40.68 13.88 -3.75
C PRO A 29 -40.17 14.86 -2.70
N ALA A 30 -40.79 16.06 -2.63
CA ALA A 30 -40.50 17.04 -1.62
C ALA A 30 -40.68 16.38 -0.24
N ALA A 31 -39.57 15.95 0.35
CA ALA A 31 -39.55 15.49 1.72
C ALA A 31 -39.85 16.73 2.59
N GLY A 32 -41.00 16.65 3.28
CA GLY A 32 -41.28 17.58 4.35
C GLY A 32 -40.09 17.70 5.30
N ASP A 33 -39.98 18.84 6.02
CA ASP A 33 -38.97 19.19 7.02
C ASP A 33 -38.69 18.10 8.07
N ALA A 34 -38.11 16.98 7.66
CA ALA A 34 -37.29 16.17 8.52
C ALA A 34 -35.94 16.87 8.53
N GLN A 35 -35.51 17.47 9.61
CA GLN A 35 -34.12 17.81 9.88
C GLN A 35 -33.30 16.55 9.64
N THR A 36 -32.93 16.29 8.39
CA THR A 36 -31.90 15.33 8.07
C THR A 36 -30.62 15.93 8.62
N THR A 37 -30.25 15.53 9.84
CA THR A 37 -28.88 15.67 10.31
C THR A 37 -28.04 14.88 9.33
N GLY A 38 -27.64 15.56 8.24
CA GLY A 38 -26.89 14.95 7.15
C GLY A 38 -25.66 14.26 7.74
N MET A 39 -25.40 13.04 7.31
CA MET A 39 -24.22 12.27 7.69
C MET A 39 -22.97 13.12 7.54
N LYS A 40 -22.18 13.25 8.62
CA LYS A 40 -20.95 14.04 8.63
C LYS A 40 -19.80 13.18 8.15
N ILE A 41 -19.42 13.38 6.89
CA ILE A 41 -18.35 12.62 6.21
C ILE A 41 -17.11 13.49 6.14
N ALA A 42 -15.93 12.85 6.23
CA ALA A 42 -14.62 13.43 5.95
C ALA A 42 -13.73 12.43 5.21
N TYR A 43 -12.63 12.91 4.62
CA TYR A 43 -11.59 12.04 4.08
C TYR A 43 -10.19 12.51 4.44
N VAL A 44 -9.27 11.55 4.41
CA VAL A 44 -7.83 11.76 4.57
C VAL A 44 -7.11 11.23 3.34
N GLU A 45 -6.31 12.07 2.70
CA GLU A 45 -5.52 11.72 1.53
C GLU A 45 -4.23 11.01 1.95
N VAL A 46 -4.13 9.71 1.60
CA VAL A 46 -3.03 8.85 2.06
C VAL A 46 -1.69 9.27 1.45
N ASP A 47 -1.67 9.70 0.19
CA ASP A 47 -0.43 10.12 -0.48
C ASP A 47 0.16 11.37 0.19
N SER A 48 -0.69 12.32 0.55
CA SER A 48 -0.29 13.50 1.32
C SER A 48 0.21 13.13 2.72
N LEU A 49 -0.45 12.15 3.36
CA LEU A 49 -0.02 11.62 4.65
C LEU A 49 1.38 11.00 4.54
N MET A 50 1.62 10.17 3.54
CA MET A 50 2.92 9.50 3.33
C MET A 50 4.06 10.50 3.10
N THR A 51 3.78 11.61 2.42
CA THR A 51 4.79 12.62 2.09
C THR A 51 5.00 13.68 3.17
N GLN A 52 4.05 13.88 4.09
CA GLN A 52 4.10 14.98 5.07
C GLN A 52 4.13 14.51 6.53
N TYR A 53 3.73 13.28 6.84
CA TYR A 53 3.84 12.73 8.18
C TYR A 53 5.27 12.36 8.50
N THR A 54 5.86 12.97 9.53
CA THR A 54 7.27 12.81 9.87
C THR A 54 7.65 11.35 10.14
N PHE A 55 6.81 10.59 10.84
CA PHE A 55 7.03 9.16 11.04
C PHE A 55 7.15 8.39 9.71
N ALA A 56 6.27 8.67 8.74
CA ALA A 56 6.30 8.01 7.44
C ALA A 56 7.60 8.35 6.67
N LYS A 57 8.04 9.60 6.72
CA LYS A 57 9.31 10.03 6.14
C LYS A 57 10.51 9.33 6.77
N ASP A 58 10.61 9.35 8.10
CA ASP A 58 11.73 8.76 8.83
C ASP A 58 11.80 7.25 8.57
N TYR A 59 10.64 6.61 8.47
CA TYR A 59 10.58 5.18 8.18
C TYR A 59 10.96 4.86 6.74
N SER A 60 10.51 5.68 5.78
CA SER A 60 10.89 5.55 4.36
C SER A 60 12.41 5.63 4.19
N VAL A 61 13.06 6.58 4.84
CA VAL A 61 14.53 6.70 4.85
C VAL A 61 15.19 5.45 5.46
N THR A 62 14.60 4.89 6.50
CA THR A 62 15.11 3.67 7.15
C THR A 62 14.98 2.45 6.23
N LEU A 63 13.84 2.28 5.56
CA LEU A 63 13.63 1.21 4.58
C LEU A 63 14.57 1.34 3.39
N GLU A 64 14.75 2.55 2.88
CA GLU A 64 15.70 2.81 1.78
C GLU A 64 17.12 2.42 2.17
N LYS A 65 17.59 2.81 3.35
CA LYS A 65 18.92 2.43 3.87
C LYS A 65 19.05 0.90 3.98
N LYS A 66 18.05 0.21 4.53
CA LYS A 66 18.04 -1.26 4.63
C LYS A 66 18.08 -1.91 3.25
N SER A 67 17.28 -1.43 2.30
CA SER A 67 17.26 -1.91 0.92
C SER A 67 18.61 -1.73 0.23
N ASN A 68 19.23 -0.55 0.35
CA ASN A 68 20.53 -0.27 -0.22
C ASN A 68 21.64 -1.15 0.40
N ASN A 69 21.61 -1.35 1.72
CA ASN A 69 22.55 -2.22 2.41
C ASN A 69 22.39 -3.69 1.96
N ALA A 70 21.16 -4.17 1.84
CA ALA A 70 20.87 -5.52 1.33
C ALA A 70 21.42 -5.69 -0.09
N ARG A 71 21.14 -4.75 -0.98
CA ARG A 71 21.63 -4.76 -2.37
C ARG A 71 23.16 -4.75 -2.42
N ASN A 72 23.81 -3.87 -1.67
CA ASN A 72 25.27 -3.79 -1.61
C ASN A 72 25.88 -5.10 -1.11
N THR A 73 25.30 -5.70 -0.08
CA THR A 73 25.76 -6.98 0.47
C THR A 73 25.65 -8.10 -0.55
N LEU A 74 24.52 -8.20 -1.26
CA LEU A 74 24.33 -9.19 -2.32
C LEU A 74 25.31 -8.98 -3.48
N THR A 75 25.50 -7.74 -3.90
CA THR A 75 26.46 -7.39 -4.96
C THR A 75 27.90 -7.79 -4.57
N GLN A 76 28.32 -7.49 -3.36
CA GLN A 76 29.66 -7.86 -2.88
C GLN A 76 29.86 -9.38 -2.83
N LYS A 77 28.87 -10.10 -2.31
CA LYS A 77 28.91 -11.57 -2.26
C LYS A 77 28.86 -12.21 -3.65
N GLY A 78 28.05 -11.67 -4.56
CA GLY A 78 28.00 -12.11 -5.95
C GLY A 78 29.33 -11.90 -6.68
N ASN A 79 29.95 -10.73 -6.53
CA ASN A 79 31.27 -10.44 -7.10
C ASN A 79 32.36 -11.37 -6.54
N ALA A 80 32.32 -11.64 -5.23
CA ALA A 80 33.27 -12.56 -4.62
C ALA A 80 33.11 -14.01 -5.14
N LEU A 81 31.88 -14.47 -5.32
CA LEU A 81 31.58 -15.77 -5.92
C LEU A 81 32.09 -15.82 -7.37
N GLN A 82 31.81 -14.81 -8.17
CA GLN A 82 32.28 -14.75 -9.55
C GLN A 82 33.81 -14.77 -9.63
N ALA A 83 34.50 -14.04 -8.77
CA ALA A 83 35.96 -14.06 -8.68
C ALA A 83 36.49 -15.45 -8.30
N ALA A 84 35.85 -16.14 -7.35
CA ALA A 84 36.21 -17.50 -6.95
C ALA A 84 36.05 -18.49 -8.10
N VAL A 85 34.96 -18.41 -8.86
CA VAL A 85 34.72 -19.23 -10.07
C VAL A 85 35.78 -18.98 -11.13
N ASN A 86 36.06 -17.71 -11.43
CA ASN A 86 37.08 -17.34 -12.44
C ASN A 86 38.47 -17.85 -12.05
N ASN A 87 38.86 -17.70 -10.77
CA ASN A 87 40.13 -18.19 -10.25
C ASN A 87 40.22 -19.72 -10.32
N PHE A 88 39.14 -20.42 -10.01
CA PHE A 88 39.07 -21.88 -10.14
C PHE A 88 39.30 -22.33 -11.59
N GLN A 89 38.59 -21.70 -12.54
CA GLN A 89 38.77 -22.00 -13.98
C GLN A 89 40.21 -21.75 -14.48
N GLN A 90 40.80 -20.61 -14.07
CA GLN A 90 42.19 -20.31 -14.42
C GLN A 90 43.16 -21.39 -13.90
N LYS A 91 42.96 -21.81 -12.62
CA LYS A 91 43.79 -22.87 -12.03
C LYS A 91 43.62 -24.22 -12.73
N LEU A 92 42.40 -24.55 -13.15
CA LEU A 92 42.15 -25.77 -13.94
C LEU A 92 42.90 -25.71 -15.26
N ASN A 93 42.79 -24.60 -16.01
CA ASN A 93 43.41 -24.45 -17.33
C ASN A 93 44.94 -24.45 -17.28
N ASN A 94 45.52 -23.97 -16.19
CA ASN A 94 46.97 -23.84 -16.02
C ASN A 94 47.61 -24.99 -15.20
N ASN A 95 46.87 -26.08 -14.94
CA ASN A 95 47.30 -27.17 -14.05
C ASN A 95 47.77 -26.65 -12.68
N GLY A 96 47.16 -25.59 -12.17
CA GLY A 96 47.56 -24.89 -10.95
C GLY A 96 47.09 -25.53 -9.63
N PHE A 97 46.50 -26.73 -9.67
CA PHE A 97 46.17 -27.51 -8.46
C PHE A 97 47.23 -28.56 -8.18
N GLN A 98 47.65 -28.69 -6.92
CA GLN A 98 48.65 -29.68 -6.49
C GLN A 98 48.06 -31.10 -6.41
N SER A 99 46.74 -31.26 -6.21
CA SER A 99 46.06 -32.54 -6.19
C SER A 99 44.58 -32.40 -6.62
N ARG A 100 43.96 -33.53 -6.95
CA ARG A 100 42.52 -33.61 -7.24
C ARG A 100 41.66 -33.23 -6.02
N GLU A 101 42.14 -33.60 -4.83
CA GLU A 101 41.49 -33.30 -3.57
C GLU A 101 41.43 -31.81 -3.30
N GLN A 102 42.52 -31.08 -3.65
CA GLN A 102 42.55 -29.62 -3.56
C GLN A 102 41.56 -28.97 -4.54
N ALA A 103 41.48 -29.44 -5.75
CA ALA A 103 40.53 -28.97 -6.74
C ALA A 103 39.07 -29.20 -6.27
N ALA A 104 38.77 -30.42 -5.77
CA ALA A 104 37.47 -30.79 -5.22
C ALA A 104 37.09 -29.92 -4.00
N SER A 105 38.05 -29.64 -3.11
CA SER A 105 37.83 -28.77 -1.96
C SER A 105 37.41 -27.34 -2.37
N VAL A 106 38.09 -26.75 -3.34
CA VAL A 106 37.76 -25.41 -3.86
C VAL A 106 36.40 -25.42 -4.56
N GLN A 107 36.11 -26.44 -5.37
CA GLN A 107 34.80 -26.60 -6.01
C GLN A 107 33.66 -26.66 -4.98
N ASN A 108 33.85 -27.46 -3.92
CA ASN A 108 32.88 -27.57 -2.83
C ASN A 108 32.72 -26.23 -2.08
N ALA A 109 33.80 -25.45 -1.93
CA ALA A 109 33.71 -24.12 -1.32
C ALA A 109 32.89 -23.14 -2.19
N ILE A 110 33.08 -23.15 -3.50
CA ILE A 110 32.30 -22.37 -4.46
C ILE A 110 30.80 -22.75 -4.38
N GLN A 111 30.51 -24.05 -4.36
CA GLN A 111 29.13 -24.53 -4.24
C GLN A 111 28.47 -24.06 -2.92
N ARG A 112 29.21 -24.08 -1.81
CA ARG A 112 28.72 -23.53 -0.53
C ARG A 112 28.47 -22.04 -0.64
N GLN A 113 29.39 -21.25 -1.20
CA GLN A 113 29.19 -19.81 -1.40
C GLN A 113 27.96 -19.50 -2.25
N GLN A 114 27.67 -20.32 -3.27
CA GLN A 114 26.48 -20.17 -4.10
C GLN A 114 25.19 -20.42 -3.31
N ASN A 115 25.15 -21.48 -2.51
CA ASN A 115 24.01 -21.80 -1.66
C ASN A 115 23.82 -20.73 -0.57
N ASP A 116 24.91 -20.24 0.04
CA ASP A 116 24.90 -19.17 1.03
C ASP A 116 24.35 -17.87 0.44
N LEU A 117 24.72 -17.53 -0.81
CA LEU A 117 24.20 -16.34 -1.49
C LEU A 117 22.69 -16.43 -1.72
N GLN A 118 22.19 -17.59 -2.15
CA GLN A 118 20.75 -17.80 -2.34
C GLN A 118 19.99 -17.70 -1.00
N THR A 119 20.53 -18.31 0.05
CA THR A 119 19.94 -18.23 1.40
C THR A 119 19.94 -16.81 1.94
N LEU A 120 21.04 -16.08 1.71
CA LEU A 120 21.16 -14.69 2.12
C LEU A 120 20.14 -13.81 1.38
N GLN A 121 19.97 -14.02 0.08
CA GLN A 121 18.98 -13.28 -0.71
C GLN A 121 17.56 -13.50 -0.16
N ALA A 122 17.14 -14.75 0.02
CA ALA A 122 15.81 -15.07 0.56
C ALA A 122 15.59 -14.46 1.95
N ARG A 123 16.63 -14.48 2.81
CA ARG A 123 16.56 -13.88 4.14
C ARG A 123 16.38 -12.36 4.06
N LEU A 124 17.18 -11.66 3.24
CA LEU A 124 17.11 -10.21 3.12
C LEU A 124 15.78 -9.74 2.52
N GLU A 125 15.23 -10.48 1.55
CA GLU A 125 13.89 -10.23 0.99
C GLU A 125 12.80 -10.37 2.07
N SER A 126 12.88 -11.44 2.88
CA SER A 126 11.95 -11.66 4.00
C SER A 126 12.07 -10.57 5.07
N GLU A 127 13.29 -10.16 5.41
CA GLU A 127 13.53 -9.07 6.37
C GLU A 127 12.93 -7.75 5.89
N LEU A 128 13.09 -7.39 4.61
CA LEU A 128 12.51 -6.17 4.04
C LEU A 128 10.98 -6.24 4.00
N ALA A 129 10.41 -7.39 3.62
CA ALA A 129 8.97 -7.60 3.60
C ALA A 129 8.36 -7.46 5.01
N ASN A 130 9.00 -8.07 6.02
CA ASN A 130 8.58 -7.98 7.41
C ASN A 130 8.68 -6.54 7.94
N GLU A 131 9.71 -5.82 7.57
CA GLU A 131 9.88 -4.42 7.97
C GLU A 131 8.79 -3.54 7.35
N THR A 132 8.48 -3.74 6.07
CA THR A 132 7.37 -3.05 5.39
C THR A 132 6.02 -3.35 6.04
N ALA A 133 5.76 -4.61 6.41
CA ALA A 133 4.54 -4.99 7.11
C ALA A 133 4.41 -4.29 8.47
N LYS A 134 5.49 -4.23 9.25
CA LYS A 134 5.53 -3.51 10.53
C LYS A 134 5.27 -2.01 10.36
N PHE A 135 5.85 -1.42 9.33
CA PHE A 135 5.58 -0.02 9.01
C PHE A 135 4.10 0.24 8.74
N ASN A 136 3.50 -0.55 7.88
CA ASN A 136 2.08 -0.41 7.52
C ASN A 136 1.17 -0.59 8.74
N GLU A 137 1.49 -1.53 9.63
CA GLU A 137 0.78 -1.73 10.88
C GLU A 137 0.90 -0.52 11.80
N ALA A 138 2.13 -0.05 12.04
CA ALA A 138 2.39 1.09 12.90
C ALA A 138 1.75 2.40 12.37
N LEU A 139 1.78 2.61 11.06
CA LEU A 139 1.13 3.74 10.42
C LEU A 139 -0.39 3.70 10.62
N ARG A 140 -0.99 2.54 10.37
CA ARG A 140 -2.43 2.32 10.57
C ARG A 140 -2.85 2.52 12.02
N ASP A 141 -2.09 1.96 12.96
CA ASP A 141 -2.39 2.09 14.38
C ASP A 141 -2.24 3.54 14.86
N SER A 142 -1.20 4.24 14.41
CA SER A 142 -1.01 5.65 14.70
C SER A 142 -2.18 6.50 14.18
N LEU A 143 -2.59 6.27 12.94
CA LEU A 143 -3.72 6.96 12.31
C LEU A 143 -5.03 6.66 13.04
N ASN A 144 -5.34 5.39 13.28
CA ASN A 144 -6.57 4.98 13.96
C ASN A 144 -6.67 5.54 15.39
N ASN A 145 -5.57 5.50 16.14
CA ASN A 145 -5.52 6.04 17.50
C ASN A 145 -5.68 7.56 17.51
N PHE A 146 -5.07 8.23 16.52
CA PHE A 146 -5.27 9.67 16.35
C PHE A 146 -6.73 9.99 16.01
N LEU A 147 -7.30 9.33 15.00
CA LEU A 147 -8.67 9.59 14.54
C LEU A 147 -9.72 9.31 15.61
N LYS A 148 -9.56 8.25 16.42
CA LYS A 148 -10.44 7.98 17.58
C LYS A 148 -10.47 9.15 18.56
N ALA A 149 -9.33 9.76 18.83
CA ALA A 149 -9.26 10.92 19.74
C ALA A 149 -9.77 12.20 19.06
N TYR A 150 -9.38 12.45 17.82
CA TYR A 150 -9.77 13.61 17.03
C TYR A 150 -11.28 13.66 16.81
N ASN A 151 -11.91 12.50 16.56
CA ASN A 151 -13.33 12.43 16.27
C ASN A 151 -14.24 12.58 17.51
N LYS A 152 -13.70 12.52 18.72
CA LYS A 152 -14.50 12.78 19.93
C LYS A 152 -15.15 14.17 19.90
N ASP A 153 -14.41 15.17 19.41
CA ASP A 153 -14.86 16.56 19.33
C ASP A 153 -15.51 16.89 17.97
N LYS A 154 -15.02 16.29 16.88
CA LYS A 154 -15.45 16.58 15.51
C LYS A 154 -16.74 15.87 15.11
N LYS A 155 -17.00 14.69 15.69
CA LYS A 155 -18.24 13.90 15.50
C LYS A 155 -18.55 13.60 14.04
N TYR A 156 -17.55 13.13 13.28
CA TYR A 156 -17.78 12.57 11.96
C TYR A 156 -18.40 11.17 12.09
N ASP A 157 -19.38 10.88 11.26
CA ASP A 157 -19.98 9.55 11.16
C ASP A 157 -19.08 8.60 10.38
N ILE A 158 -18.41 9.12 9.33
CA ILE A 158 -17.49 8.36 8.49
C ILE A 158 -16.25 9.20 8.19
N ILE A 159 -15.06 8.60 8.33
CA ILE A 159 -13.81 9.14 7.84
C ILE A 159 -13.24 8.12 6.85
N LEU A 160 -13.12 8.52 5.59
CA LEU A 160 -12.64 7.69 4.49
C LEU A 160 -11.16 7.91 4.25
N SER A 161 -10.45 6.87 3.80
CA SER A 161 -9.13 7.03 3.22
C SER A 161 -9.25 7.30 1.72
N LYS A 162 -8.58 8.35 1.21
CA LYS A 162 -8.43 8.60 -0.23
C LYS A 162 -7.03 8.14 -0.64
N ALA A 163 -6.96 7.06 -1.43
CA ALA A 163 -5.71 6.48 -1.91
C ALA A 163 -5.90 5.99 -3.35
N GLY A 164 -5.04 6.40 -4.26
CA GLY A 164 -5.21 6.09 -5.68
C GLY A 164 -6.60 6.50 -6.18
N ASP A 165 -7.29 5.58 -6.87
CA ASP A 165 -8.57 5.84 -7.54
C ASP A 165 -9.79 5.35 -6.73
N ASN A 166 -9.65 5.04 -5.44
CA ASN A 166 -10.77 4.55 -4.62
C ASN A 166 -11.86 5.62 -4.39
N ILE A 167 -11.51 6.90 -4.46
CA ILE A 167 -12.42 8.05 -4.45
C ILE A 167 -12.07 8.93 -5.64
N LEU A 168 -12.89 8.88 -6.69
CA LEU A 168 -12.64 9.61 -7.93
C LEU A 168 -12.81 11.14 -7.77
N PHE A 169 -13.77 11.54 -6.93
CA PHE A 169 -14.04 12.94 -6.63
C PHE A 169 -14.54 13.11 -5.20
N ALA A 170 -14.00 14.09 -4.51
CA ALA A 170 -14.51 14.59 -3.23
C ALA A 170 -14.30 16.10 -3.14
N ASP A 171 -15.29 16.82 -2.65
CA ASP A 171 -15.19 18.24 -2.41
C ASP A 171 -14.19 18.51 -1.28
N LYS A 172 -13.35 19.54 -1.44
CA LYS A 172 -12.33 19.96 -0.46
C LYS A 172 -12.88 20.26 0.94
N LYS A 173 -14.15 20.62 1.06
CA LYS A 173 -14.79 20.86 2.38
C LYS A 173 -14.83 19.62 3.28
N TYR A 174 -14.67 18.42 2.69
CA TYR A 174 -14.61 17.16 3.40
C TYR A 174 -13.16 16.71 3.71
N ASP A 175 -12.18 17.47 3.26
CA ASP A 175 -10.76 17.16 3.44
C ASP A 175 -10.28 17.57 4.83
N ILE A 176 -9.89 16.59 5.63
CA ILE A 176 -9.28 16.79 6.95
C ILE A 176 -7.81 16.38 7.00
N THR A 177 -7.21 16.15 5.82
CA THR A 177 -5.85 15.61 5.70
C THR A 177 -4.83 16.45 6.47
N GLN A 178 -4.85 17.77 6.30
CA GLN A 178 -3.87 18.64 6.93
C GLN A 178 -4.03 18.69 8.46
N ASP A 179 -5.24 18.68 8.97
CA ASP A 179 -5.52 18.60 10.41
C ASP A 179 -4.97 17.30 11.01
N VAL A 180 -5.18 16.19 10.30
CA VAL A 180 -4.69 14.87 10.71
C VAL A 180 -3.17 14.84 10.70
N ILE A 181 -2.51 15.31 9.63
CA ILE A 181 -1.05 15.36 9.52
C ILE A 181 -0.45 16.22 10.65
N ASN A 182 -1.00 17.40 10.87
CA ASN A 182 -0.53 18.30 11.91
C ASN A 182 -0.67 17.68 13.31
N GLY A 183 -1.79 17.01 13.55
CA GLY A 183 -2.03 16.34 14.82
C GLY A 183 -1.14 15.12 15.04
N LEU A 184 -0.90 14.31 14.02
CA LEU A 184 0.03 13.18 14.04
C LEU A 184 1.46 13.65 14.28
N ASN A 185 1.91 14.69 13.56
CA ASN A 185 3.25 15.25 13.72
C ASN A 185 3.50 15.81 15.13
N LYS A 186 2.49 16.42 15.76
CA LYS A 186 2.60 16.89 17.16
C LYS A 186 2.74 15.73 18.16
N ARG A 187 2.24 14.56 17.86
CA ARG A 187 2.32 13.37 18.71
C ARG A 187 3.56 12.52 18.45
N TYR A 188 4.14 12.65 17.27
CA TYR A 188 5.32 11.88 16.89
C TYR A 188 6.57 12.40 17.60
N LYS A 189 7.35 11.49 18.18
CA LYS A 189 8.66 11.76 18.73
C LYS A 189 9.68 10.90 18.00
N PRO A 190 10.66 11.50 17.28
CA PRO A 190 11.69 10.74 16.60
C PRO A 190 12.43 9.80 17.57
N GLY A 191 12.67 8.55 17.12
CA GLY A 191 13.39 7.55 17.93
C GLY A 191 12.53 6.70 18.87
N GLN A 192 11.26 6.99 19.06
CA GLN A 192 10.33 6.06 19.73
C GLN A 192 9.87 5.00 18.72
N LYS A 193 10.24 3.76 18.96
CA LYS A 193 9.66 2.62 18.22
C LYS A 193 8.17 2.55 18.52
N ALA A 194 7.37 2.17 17.53
CA ALA A 194 5.92 2.02 17.68
C ALA A 194 5.53 1.02 18.79
N ASP A 195 6.46 0.16 19.20
CA ASP A 195 6.26 -0.87 20.23
C ASP A 195 6.20 -0.30 21.66
N ASP A 196 6.78 0.88 21.93
CA ASP A 196 6.84 1.43 23.29
C ASP A 196 5.47 1.94 23.81
N LYS A 197 4.53 2.25 22.92
CA LYS A 197 3.19 2.70 23.33
C LYS A 197 2.25 1.59 23.80
N LYS A 198 2.55 0.34 23.46
CA LYS A 198 1.76 -0.81 23.93
C LYS A 198 2.10 -1.18 25.38
N ALA A 199 3.29 -0.78 25.87
CA ALA A 199 3.71 -0.96 27.24
C ALA A 199 3.10 0.11 28.18
N GLU A 200 3.08 1.38 27.78
CA GLU A 200 2.52 2.47 28.61
C GLU A 200 0.99 2.36 28.84
N ASP A 201 0.25 1.78 27.89
CA ASP A 201 -1.21 1.57 28.06
C ASP A 201 -1.54 0.34 28.93
N LYS A 202 -0.61 -0.60 29.10
CA LYS A 202 -0.78 -1.74 30.03
C LYS A 202 -0.44 -1.34 31.46
N ASP A 203 0.62 -0.59 31.68
CA ASP A 203 1.01 -0.15 33.03
C ASP A 203 -0.02 0.80 33.66
N LYS A 204 -0.66 1.67 32.84
CA LYS A 204 -1.76 2.53 33.34
C LYS A 204 -3.06 1.80 33.64
N LYS A 205 -3.21 0.55 33.19
CA LYS A 205 -4.40 -0.28 33.48
C LYS A 205 -4.21 -1.16 34.71
N GLU A 206 -2.97 -1.46 35.08
CA GLU A 206 -2.65 -2.24 36.29
C GLU A 206 -2.59 -1.37 37.56
N GLU A 207 -2.25 -0.09 37.44
CA GLU A 207 -2.26 0.87 38.57
C GLU A 207 -3.67 1.35 38.97
N LYS A 208 -4.71 0.96 38.24
CA LYS A 208 -6.12 1.34 38.55
C LYS A 208 -7.00 0.16 38.96
N LYS A 209 -6.42 -0.91 39.42
CA LYS A 209 -7.07 -2.05 40.02
C LYS A 209 -6.57 -2.26 41.44
#